data_9d456d1f990970d09451cf0d57fa0545
#
_entry.id   9d456d1f990970d09451cf0d57fa0545
#
_cell.length_a   1.000
_cell.length_b   1.000
_cell.length_c   1.000
_cell.angle_alpha   90.00
_cell.angle_beta   90.00
_cell.angle_gamma   90.00
#
_symmetry.space_group_name_H-M   'P 1'
#
loop_
_entity.id
_entity.type
_entity.pdbx_description
1 polymer ?
#
loop_
_entity_poly.entity_id
_entity_poly.type
_entity_poly.pdbx_seq_one_letter_code
_entity_poly.pdbx_strand_id
1 'polypeptide(L)'
;MLGLHRPGVVRLLCETVPVNRILPAPTDNTAFIEDVAREGLEAVSGRRTRSTLDLPACDHFAVVLVDGLGSHNLQARSGYARHLLQADRQHPHRPLSARLPTTTAASLTSLATGLAPAQHGIVGYSVYDRDAGIVRNQLSGWGPEMRPEAWQPHSTLFERASGVDVEAFAIGPAEYEHSGFSAATLRGARYVAADDLEDRFAALADIRRHAKRSLVQVYVPELDKIGHRRGWESPRWSEMLERIDAVTADARLERHGWSTVLTGDHGMLDIDEADHVLLAEWSGAESILATAGEPRCVQLVLKDDTDHPAAALDLQRHLDDVAGAGEFVTCTRAELCDSGLLGPSMDAMARHRLGDVAAIALGDHAAIYRGLPADEASRRMVGQHGGFNRWEREVPLIRW
;
A
#
# COMPACT_ATOMS: atom_id res chain seq x y z
N MET A 1 60.30 12.02 50.51
CA MET A 1 59.99 11.36 49.22
C MET A 1 58.48 11.33 49.07
N LEU A 2 57.97 12.25 48.29
CA LEU A 2 56.53 12.43 48.03
C LEU A 2 56.18 11.67 46.73
N GLY A 3 55.35 10.64 46.88
CA GLY A 3 54.81 9.85 45.77
C GLY A 3 53.62 10.53 45.15
N LEU A 4 53.76 10.95 43.91
CA LEU A 4 52.66 11.50 43.11
C LEU A 4 51.77 10.37 42.58
N HIS A 5 50.51 10.32 43.06
CA HIS A 5 49.47 9.51 42.47
C HIS A 5 48.97 10.22 41.18
N ARG A 6 49.05 9.52 40.05
CA ARG A 6 48.38 9.91 38.79
C ARG A 6 46.91 9.44 38.84
N PRO A 7 45.91 10.29 38.47
CA PRO A 7 44.56 9.83 38.35
C PRO A 7 44.41 8.97 37.07
N GLY A 8 43.87 7.75 37.23
CA GLY A 8 43.53 6.86 36.13
C GLY A 8 42.38 7.41 35.31
N VAL A 9 42.63 7.53 34.01
CA VAL A 9 41.57 7.82 33.00
C VAL A 9 40.69 6.59 32.91
N VAL A 10 39.47 6.64 33.47
CA VAL A 10 38.42 5.66 33.25
C VAL A 10 37.94 5.86 31.81
N ARG A 11 38.40 5.04 30.86
CA ARG A 11 37.80 4.88 29.57
C ARG A 11 36.44 4.21 29.78
N LEU A 12 35.36 4.99 29.72
CA LEU A 12 34.04 4.48 29.51
C LEU A 12 34.04 3.81 28.10
N LEU A 13 34.14 2.48 28.08
CA LEU A 13 33.81 1.70 26.91
C LEU A 13 32.29 1.84 26.74
N CYS A 14 31.90 2.74 25.85
CA CYS A 14 30.54 2.75 25.33
C CYS A 14 30.37 1.41 24.59
N GLU A 15 29.80 0.43 25.24
CA GLU A 15 29.36 -0.81 24.57
C GLU A 15 28.32 -0.37 23.56
N THR A 16 28.72 -0.34 22.29
CA THR A 16 27.78 -0.12 21.18
C THR A 16 26.89 -1.35 21.12
N VAL A 17 25.66 -1.21 21.59
CA VAL A 17 24.61 -2.21 21.35
C VAL A 17 24.58 -2.44 19.83
N PRO A 18 24.66 -3.69 19.36
CA PRO A 18 24.63 -3.96 17.94
C PRO A 18 23.29 -3.49 17.36
N VAL A 19 23.33 -2.54 16.45
CA VAL A 19 22.14 -2.00 15.76
C VAL A 19 21.68 -3.06 14.76
N ASN A 20 20.49 -3.61 14.96
CA ASN A 20 19.91 -4.61 14.06
C ASN A 20 19.19 -3.90 12.90
N ARG A 21 19.79 -3.93 11.71
CA ARG A 21 19.26 -3.36 10.47
C ARG A 21 18.98 -4.43 9.41
N ILE A 22 18.41 -5.56 9.83
CA ILE A 22 18.09 -6.64 8.91
C ILE A 22 16.71 -6.37 8.32
N LEU A 23 16.66 -6.11 7.01
CA LEU A 23 15.40 -6.01 6.29
C LEU A 23 14.67 -7.37 6.32
N PRO A 24 13.35 -7.38 6.50
CA PRO A 24 12.58 -8.61 6.44
C PRO A 24 12.71 -9.26 5.06
N ALA A 25 12.78 -10.57 5.02
CA ALA A 25 12.76 -11.29 3.75
C ALA A 25 11.37 -11.22 3.11
N PRO A 26 11.28 -11.09 1.77
CA PRO A 26 10.02 -11.34 1.08
C PRO A 26 9.54 -12.76 1.41
N THR A 27 8.26 -12.92 1.70
CA THR A 27 7.71 -14.24 2.00
C THR A 27 7.62 -15.09 0.72
N ASP A 28 8.27 -16.25 0.70
CA ASP A 28 8.10 -17.23 -0.37
C ASP A 28 6.67 -17.82 -0.38
N ASN A 29 6.17 -18.16 -1.56
CA ASN A 29 4.84 -18.76 -1.79
C ASN A 29 3.64 -17.90 -1.33
N THR A 30 3.76 -16.61 -1.31
CA THR A 30 2.66 -15.69 -1.03
C THR A 30 2.06 -15.18 -2.34
N ALA A 31 0.73 -15.14 -2.44
CA ALA A 31 0.03 -14.43 -3.50
C ALA A 31 0.00 -12.92 -3.16
N PHE A 32 0.10 -12.11 -4.18
CA PHE A 32 0.13 -10.65 -4.04
C PHE A 32 -1.08 -9.99 -4.70
N ILE A 33 -1.30 -8.73 -4.40
CA ILE A 33 -2.42 -7.96 -4.96
C ILE A 33 -2.33 -7.90 -6.49
N GLU A 34 -1.13 -7.80 -7.06
CA GLU A 34 -0.91 -7.79 -8.51
C GLU A 34 -1.38 -9.07 -9.21
N ASP A 35 -1.51 -10.17 -8.49
CA ASP A 35 -1.98 -11.43 -9.05
C ASP A 35 -3.50 -11.43 -9.31
N VAL A 36 -4.29 -10.67 -8.53
CA VAL A 36 -5.75 -10.76 -8.52
C VAL A 36 -6.36 -10.43 -9.89
N ALA A 37 -6.15 -9.22 -10.38
CA ALA A 37 -6.74 -8.81 -11.67
C ALA A 37 -6.03 -9.48 -12.86
N ARG A 38 -4.74 -9.83 -12.73
CA ARG A 38 -3.99 -10.59 -13.74
C ARG A 38 -4.60 -11.97 -13.93
N GLU A 39 -4.76 -12.76 -12.87
CA GLU A 39 -5.37 -14.08 -12.95
C GLU A 39 -6.86 -14.01 -13.28
N GLY A 40 -7.55 -12.93 -12.85
CA GLY A 40 -8.93 -12.65 -13.26
C GLY A 40 -9.05 -12.45 -14.78
N LEU A 41 -8.17 -11.70 -15.40
CA LEU A 41 -8.14 -11.54 -16.85
C LEU A 41 -7.83 -12.88 -17.57
N GLU A 42 -6.93 -13.69 -17.03
CA GLU A 42 -6.64 -15.02 -17.54
C GLU A 42 -7.87 -15.95 -17.43
N ALA A 43 -8.60 -15.90 -16.31
CA ALA A 43 -9.80 -16.69 -16.10
C ALA A 43 -10.93 -16.35 -17.09
N VAL A 44 -11.13 -15.03 -17.37
CA VAL A 44 -12.14 -14.57 -18.35
C VAL A 44 -11.70 -14.83 -19.78
N SER A 45 -10.40 -14.71 -20.09
CA SER A 45 -9.90 -14.92 -21.45
C SER A 45 -9.72 -16.38 -21.85
N GLY A 46 -9.83 -17.31 -20.89
CA GLY A 46 -9.56 -18.75 -21.11
C GLY A 46 -8.05 -19.05 -21.30
N ARG A 47 -7.18 -18.10 -21.04
CA ARG A 47 -5.72 -18.24 -21.18
C ARG A 47 -5.08 -18.51 -19.81
N ARG A 48 -5.20 -19.73 -19.31
CA ARG A 48 -4.58 -20.10 -18.03
C ARG A 48 -3.10 -20.43 -18.24
N THR A 49 -2.22 -19.74 -17.51
CA THR A 49 -0.79 -20.09 -17.44
C THR A 49 -0.47 -20.83 -16.13
N ARG A 50 -0.37 -20.13 -15.03
CA ARG A 50 -0.21 -20.67 -13.67
C ARG A 50 -1.16 -19.93 -12.76
N SER A 51 -1.94 -20.65 -11.95
CA SER A 51 -2.83 -20.00 -10.98
C SER A 51 -2.23 -20.10 -9.58
N THR A 52 -2.05 -18.98 -8.94
CA THR A 52 -1.72 -18.88 -7.51
C THR A 52 -2.99 -18.77 -6.68
N LEU A 53 -4.05 -18.19 -7.25
CA LEU A 53 -5.32 -17.91 -6.59
C LEU A 53 -6.41 -18.97 -6.85
N ASP A 54 -6.12 -19.92 -7.74
CA ASP A 54 -7.05 -20.98 -8.16
C ASP A 54 -8.46 -20.46 -8.55
N LEU A 55 -8.49 -19.39 -9.37
CA LEU A 55 -9.73 -18.81 -9.86
C LEU A 55 -10.35 -19.71 -10.95
N PRO A 56 -11.67 -19.98 -10.91
CA PRO A 56 -12.32 -20.75 -11.96
C PRO A 56 -12.40 -19.98 -13.26
N ALA A 57 -12.48 -20.70 -14.41
CA ALA A 57 -12.82 -20.06 -15.68
C ALA A 57 -14.22 -19.46 -15.61
N CYS A 58 -14.40 -18.23 -16.12
CA CYS A 58 -15.65 -17.49 -16.03
C CYS A 58 -15.85 -16.58 -17.24
N ASP A 59 -17.09 -16.09 -17.43
CA ASP A 59 -17.39 -15.07 -18.44
C ASP A 59 -17.22 -13.66 -17.86
N HIS A 60 -17.39 -13.51 -16.55
CA HIS A 60 -17.31 -12.23 -15.87
C HIS A 60 -16.45 -12.36 -14.61
N PHE A 61 -15.38 -11.57 -14.53
CA PHE A 61 -14.56 -11.44 -13.35
C PHE A 61 -14.72 -10.04 -12.75
N ALA A 62 -14.93 -9.98 -11.45
CA ALA A 62 -14.94 -8.71 -10.73
C ALA A 62 -14.01 -8.77 -9.52
N VAL A 63 -13.25 -7.71 -9.32
CA VAL A 63 -12.56 -7.43 -8.05
C VAL A 63 -13.25 -6.28 -7.34
N VAL A 64 -13.75 -6.55 -6.14
CA VAL A 64 -14.25 -5.53 -5.20
C VAL A 64 -13.07 -5.15 -4.31
N LEU A 65 -12.53 -3.97 -4.52
CA LEU A 65 -11.43 -3.45 -3.73
C LEU A 65 -11.96 -2.54 -2.64
N VAL A 66 -11.83 -2.97 -1.41
CA VAL A 66 -12.21 -2.19 -0.21
C VAL A 66 -10.93 -1.59 0.38
N ASP A 67 -10.76 -0.29 0.18
CA ASP A 67 -9.58 0.46 0.62
C ASP A 67 -9.42 0.42 2.14
N GLY A 68 -8.22 0.10 2.62
CA GLY A 68 -7.88 0.00 4.03
C GLY A 68 -8.42 -1.25 4.74
N LEU A 69 -8.89 -2.28 4.00
CA LEU A 69 -9.39 -3.52 4.60
C LEU A 69 -8.28 -4.56 4.77
N GLY A 70 -7.58 -4.53 5.89
CA GLY A 70 -6.64 -5.59 6.28
C GLY A 70 -7.32 -6.88 6.75
N SER A 71 -6.66 -8.02 6.54
CA SER A 71 -7.14 -9.31 7.05
C SER A 71 -7.29 -9.33 8.56
N HIS A 72 -6.35 -8.74 9.28
CA HIS A 72 -6.38 -8.67 10.75
C HIS A 72 -7.49 -7.73 11.25
N ASN A 73 -7.70 -6.59 10.58
CA ASN A 73 -8.80 -5.67 10.88
C ASN A 73 -10.16 -6.35 10.70
N LEU A 74 -10.35 -7.07 9.57
CA LEU A 74 -11.55 -7.85 9.29
C LEU A 74 -11.82 -8.92 10.36
N GLN A 75 -10.81 -9.69 10.73
CA GLN A 75 -10.95 -10.73 11.76
C GLN A 75 -11.25 -10.15 13.15
N ALA A 76 -10.59 -9.04 13.52
CA ALA A 76 -10.83 -8.36 14.80
C ALA A 76 -12.25 -7.78 14.89
N ARG A 77 -12.90 -7.48 13.77
CA ARG A 77 -14.29 -7.00 13.67
C ARG A 77 -15.26 -8.02 13.09
N SER A 78 -14.99 -9.31 13.29
CA SER A 78 -15.75 -10.44 12.72
C SER A 78 -17.26 -10.40 12.97
N GLY A 79 -17.71 -9.78 14.07
CA GLY A 79 -19.12 -9.60 14.39
C GLY A 79 -19.88 -8.72 13.38
N TYR A 80 -19.19 -7.84 12.67
CA TYR A 80 -19.73 -6.90 11.69
C TYR A 80 -19.54 -7.35 10.23
N ALA A 81 -18.93 -8.51 10.00
CA ALA A 81 -18.60 -9.03 8.65
C ALA A 81 -18.95 -10.53 8.51
N ARG A 82 -20.12 -10.91 8.93
CA ARG A 82 -20.53 -12.32 9.02
C ARG A 82 -20.64 -12.99 7.66
N HIS A 83 -21.20 -12.29 6.67
CA HIS A 83 -21.33 -12.79 5.31
C HIS A 83 -19.97 -12.94 4.63
N LEU A 84 -19.12 -11.91 4.72
CA LEU A 84 -17.76 -11.93 4.17
C LEU A 84 -16.95 -13.08 4.76
N LEU A 85 -16.99 -13.27 6.08
CA LEU A 85 -16.28 -14.36 6.74
C LEU A 85 -16.91 -15.73 6.49
N GLN A 86 -18.19 -15.78 6.17
CA GLN A 86 -18.83 -17.04 5.72
C GLN A 86 -18.32 -17.44 4.34
N ALA A 87 -18.22 -16.48 3.39
CA ALA A 87 -17.67 -16.71 2.06
C ALA A 87 -16.18 -17.12 2.13
N ASP A 88 -15.38 -16.46 2.99
CA ASP A 88 -13.98 -16.83 3.24
C ASP A 88 -13.82 -18.27 3.73
N ARG A 89 -14.70 -18.73 4.64
CA ARG A 89 -14.70 -20.11 5.12
C ARG A 89 -15.13 -21.15 4.07
N GLN A 90 -15.96 -20.75 3.12
CA GLN A 90 -16.40 -21.64 2.01
C GLN A 90 -15.29 -21.87 0.99
N HIS A 91 -14.45 -20.84 0.78
CA HIS A 91 -13.34 -20.87 -0.17
C HIS A 91 -12.05 -20.41 0.49
N PRO A 92 -11.52 -21.16 1.50
CA PRO A 92 -10.40 -20.70 2.31
C PRO A 92 -9.15 -20.47 1.45
N HIS A 93 -8.52 -19.33 1.65
CA HIS A 93 -7.26 -19.00 1.05
C HIS A 93 -6.38 -18.29 2.09
N ARG A 94 -5.06 -18.33 1.90
CA ARG A 94 -4.17 -17.48 2.71
C ARG A 94 -4.40 -16.03 2.33
N PRO A 95 -4.24 -15.07 3.25
CA PRO A 95 -4.27 -13.66 2.92
C PRO A 95 -3.31 -13.35 1.77
N LEU A 96 -3.70 -12.40 0.92
CA LEU A 96 -2.79 -11.78 -0.04
C LEU A 96 -1.81 -10.89 0.71
N SER A 97 -0.70 -10.58 0.08
CA SER A 97 0.22 -9.58 0.58
C SER A 97 0.23 -8.35 -0.33
N ALA A 98 0.06 -7.17 0.26
CA ALA A 98 0.50 -5.94 -0.35
C ALA A 98 2.03 -5.88 -0.29
N ARG A 99 2.67 -5.36 -1.35
CA ARG A 99 4.10 -5.09 -1.33
C ARG A 99 4.39 -3.79 -0.61
N LEU A 100 5.65 -3.59 -0.23
CA LEU A 100 6.11 -2.31 0.28
C LEU A 100 6.13 -1.26 -0.85
N PRO A 101 5.73 -0.01 -0.56
CA PRO A 101 4.98 0.43 0.60
C PRO A 101 3.51 0.00 0.53
N THR A 102 2.91 -0.31 1.69
CA THR A 102 1.50 -0.72 1.78
C THR A 102 0.61 0.52 1.73
N THR A 103 0.45 1.07 0.53
CA THR A 103 -0.27 2.33 0.27
C THR A 103 -1.14 2.23 -0.97
N THR A 104 -2.28 2.93 -0.95
CA THR A 104 -3.27 2.95 -2.04
C THR A 104 -2.64 3.16 -3.41
N ALA A 105 -1.75 4.16 -3.55
CA ALA A 105 -1.13 4.47 -4.84
C ALA A 105 -0.36 3.29 -5.43
N ALA A 106 0.46 2.61 -4.63
CA ALA A 106 1.24 1.45 -5.06
C ALA A 106 0.36 0.23 -5.32
N SER A 107 -0.53 -0.11 -4.39
CA SER A 107 -1.36 -1.31 -4.45
C SER A 107 -2.40 -1.27 -5.57
N LEU A 108 -3.08 -0.13 -5.79
CA LEU A 108 -4.03 0.02 -6.90
C LEU A 108 -3.32 -0.03 -8.26
N THR A 109 -2.12 0.54 -8.35
CA THR A 109 -1.31 0.43 -9.59
C THR A 109 -0.88 -1.02 -9.81
N SER A 110 -0.48 -1.75 -8.76
CA SER A 110 -0.15 -3.17 -8.84
C SER A 110 -1.35 -3.99 -9.32
N LEU A 111 -2.53 -3.78 -8.74
CA LEU A 111 -3.77 -4.43 -9.16
C LEU A 111 -4.09 -4.15 -10.64
N ALA A 112 -3.96 -2.89 -11.08
CA ALA A 112 -4.33 -2.46 -12.42
C ALA A 112 -3.36 -2.91 -13.51
N THR A 113 -2.07 -3.08 -13.18
CA THR A 113 -1.03 -3.46 -14.16
C THR A 113 -0.63 -4.94 -14.10
N GLY A 114 -0.84 -5.60 -12.97
CA GLY A 114 -0.30 -6.92 -12.68
C GLY A 114 1.21 -6.91 -12.47
N LEU A 115 1.78 -5.75 -12.08
CA LEU A 115 3.19 -5.53 -11.83
C LEU A 115 3.43 -5.12 -10.37
N ALA A 116 4.62 -5.38 -9.85
CA ALA A 116 5.02 -4.93 -8.53
C ALA A 116 5.45 -3.44 -8.52
N PRO A 117 5.46 -2.75 -7.37
CA PRO A 117 5.92 -1.35 -7.23
C PRO A 117 7.30 -1.09 -7.83
N ALA A 118 8.24 -2.02 -7.64
CA ALA A 118 9.57 -1.97 -8.25
C ALA A 118 9.56 -1.93 -9.78
N GLN A 119 8.50 -2.44 -10.41
CA GLN A 119 8.35 -2.51 -11.87
C GLN A 119 7.56 -1.33 -12.42
N HIS A 120 6.39 -1.01 -11.83
CA HIS A 120 5.53 0.07 -12.35
C HIS A 120 5.92 1.48 -11.88
N GLY A 121 6.82 1.59 -10.89
CA GLY A 121 7.41 2.85 -10.47
C GLY A 121 6.55 3.75 -9.59
N ILE A 122 5.37 3.31 -9.14
CA ILE A 122 4.61 3.98 -8.08
C ILE A 122 5.07 3.38 -6.75
N VAL A 123 6.00 4.05 -6.10
CA VAL A 123 6.77 3.52 -4.97
C VAL A 123 6.54 4.26 -3.65
N GLY A 124 5.39 4.92 -3.52
CA GLY A 124 4.97 5.63 -2.31
C GLY A 124 3.71 6.46 -2.54
N TYR A 125 3.13 6.97 -1.47
CA TYR A 125 2.12 8.03 -1.52
C TYR A 125 2.72 9.30 -2.14
N SER A 126 3.96 9.62 -1.76
CA SER A 126 4.74 10.68 -2.37
C SER A 126 6.16 10.23 -2.68
N VAL A 127 6.78 10.87 -3.67
CA VAL A 127 8.17 10.67 -4.08
C VAL A 127 8.85 11.99 -4.38
N TYR A 128 10.18 12.02 -4.29
CA TYR A 128 10.94 13.16 -4.73
C TYR A 128 11.26 13.05 -6.22
N ASP A 129 10.69 13.94 -7.00
CA ASP A 129 11.02 14.12 -8.41
C ASP A 129 12.37 14.84 -8.53
N ARG A 130 13.43 14.08 -8.79
CA ARG A 130 14.80 14.60 -8.83
C ARG A 130 15.04 15.55 -9.99
N ASP A 131 14.31 15.39 -11.09
CA ASP A 131 14.43 16.24 -12.28
C ASP A 131 13.79 17.61 -12.04
N ALA A 132 12.67 17.64 -11.30
CA ALA A 132 11.97 18.88 -10.95
C ALA A 132 12.44 19.50 -9.61
N GLY A 133 13.12 18.73 -8.76
CA GLY A 133 13.57 19.18 -7.43
C GLY A 133 12.43 19.35 -6.41
N ILE A 134 11.32 18.63 -6.56
CA ILE A 134 10.12 18.75 -5.70
C ILE A 134 9.59 17.41 -5.27
N VAL A 135 8.84 17.38 -4.15
CA VAL A 135 8.06 16.22 -3.74
C VAL A 135 6.74 16.19 -4.50
N ARG A 136 6.43 15.07 -5.15
CA ARG A 136 5.16 14.84 -5.86
C ARG A 136 4.32 13.81 -5.14
N ASN A 137 3.04 14.13 -4.94
CA ASN A 137 2.05 13.17 -4.46
C ASN A 137 1.62 12.26 -5.60
N GLN A 138 1.83 10.94 -5.47
CA GLN A 138 1.52 9.96 -6.52
C GLN A 138 0.02 9.58 -6.58
N LEU A 139 -0.77 9.97 -5.58
CA LEU A 139 -2.21 9.75 -5.57
C LEU A 139 -2.98 10.97 -6.12
N SER A 140 -2.58 12.20 -5.78
CA SER A 140 -3.33 13.42 -6.11
C SER A 140 -2.52 14.53 -6.82
N GLY A 141 -1.21 14.39 -6.94
CA GLY A 141 -0.32 15.43 -7.47
C GLY A 141 -0.21 15.50 -9.01
N TRP A 142 -1.17 14.96 -9.72
CA TRP A 142 -1.17 14.84 -11.18
C TRP A 142 -1.47 16.17 -11.88
N GLY A 143 -0.78 16.39 -13.01
CA GLY A 143 -0.92 17.61 -13.79
C GLY A 143 -0.01 17.63 -15.02
N PRO A 144 0.19 18.78 -15.67
CA PRO A 144 0.99 18.89 -16.91
C PRO A 144 2.43 18.37 -16.78
N GLU A 145 3.02 18.51 -15.61
CA GLU A 145 4.40 18.08 -15.30
C GLU A 145 4.46 16.61 -14.80
N MET A 146 3.32 16.04 -14.38
CA MET A 146 3.20 14.64 -13.97
C MET A 146 2.12 13.96 -14.81
N ARG A 147 2.40 13.81 -16.11
CA ARG A 147 1.44 13.23 -17.06
C ARG A 147 1.29 11.73 -16.79
N PRO A 148 0.04 11.23 -16.72
CA PRO A 148 -0.26 9.83 -16.40
C PRO A 148 0.52 8.82 -17.26
N GLU A 149 0.55 8.98 -18.57
CA GLU A 149 1.16 8.03 -19.50
C GLU A 149 2.69 8.02 -19.43
N ALA A 150 3.30 9.15 -19.05
CA ALA A 150 4.75 9.24 -18.89
C ALA A 150 5.19 8.78 -17.51
N TRP A 151 4.37 9.04 -16.49
CA TRP A 151 4.68 8.68 -15.11
C TRP A 151 4.44 7.21 -14.80
N GLN A 152 3.37 6.61 -15.35
CA GLN A 152 3.08 5.18 -15.35
C GLN A 152 2.93 4.68 -16.82
N PRO A 153 4.03 4.27 -17.48
CA PRO A 153 4.01 3.94 -18.92
C PRO A 153 3.56 2.51 -19.22
N HIS A 154 3.46 1.64 -18.22
CA HIS A 154 3.09 0.24 -18.44
C HIS A 154 1.62 0.09 -18.80
N SER A 155 1.33 -0.81 -19.73
CA SER A 155 -0.05 -1.14 -20.10
C SER A 155 -0.82 -1.72 -18.92
N THR A 156 -2.03 -1.23 -18.71
CA THR A 156 -2.94 -1.77 -17.70
C THR A 156 -3.54 -3.11 -18.14
N LEU A 157 -4.09 -3.87 -17.20
CA LEU A 157 -4.86 -5.08 -17.49
C LEU A 157 -6.14 -4.76 -18.27
N PHE A 158 -6.71 -3.57 -18.07
CA PHE A 158 -7.87 -3.08 -18.78
C PHE A 158 -7.58 -2.82 -20.26
N GLU A 159 -6.42 -2.22 -20.59
CA GLU A 159 -5.96 -2.10 -21.97
C GLU A 159 -5.72 -3.46 -22.62
N ARG A 160 -5.12 -4.40 -21.86
CA ARG A 160 -4.87 -5.77 -22.34
C ARG A 160 -6.16 -6.58 -22.54
N ALA A 161 -7.22 -6.30 -21.78
CA ALA A 161 -8.52 -6.95 -21.92
C ALA A 161 -9.13 -6.79 -23.31
N SER A 162 -8.99 -5.59 -23.92
CA SER A 162 -9.49 -5.33 -25.27
C SER A 162 -8.85 -6.25 -26.33
N GLY A 163 -7.59 -6.61 -26.16
CA GLY A 163 -6.86 -7.53 -27.05
C GLY A 163 -7.28 -9.01 -26.96
N VAL A 164 -8.20 -9.35 -26.04
CA VAL A 164 -8.72 -10.71 -25.83
C VAL A 164 -10.25 -10.79 -25.79
N ASP A 165 -10.92 -9.80 -26.39
CA ASP A 165 -12.38 -9.70 -26.51
C ASP A 165 -13.09 -9.71 -25.13
N VAL A 166 -12.53 -8.96 -24.18
CA VAL A 166 -13.08 -8.76 -22.82
C VAL A 166 -13.31 -7.25 -22.63
N GLU A 167 -14.53 -6.88 -22.27
CA GLU A 167 -14.88 -5.50 -21.94
C GLU A 167 -14.37 -5.17 -20.52
N ALA A 168 -13.71 -4.03 -20.37
CA ALA A 168 -13.13 -3.61 -19.10
C ALA A 168 -13.88 -2.41 -18.49
N PHE A 169 -14.16 -2.50 -17.17
CA PHE A 169 -14.91 -1.48 -16.46
C PHE A 169 -14.25 -1.16 -15.12
N ALA A 170 -14.37 0.11 -14.71
CA ALA A 170 -14.05 0.56 -13.36
C ALA A 170 -15.27 1.27 -12.78
N ILE A 171 -15.73 0.83 -11.62
CA ILE A 171 -16.89 1.40 -10.92
C ILE A 171 -16.38 2.08 -9.64
N GLY A 172 -16.75 3.33 -9.42
CA GLY A 172 -16.32 4.06 -8.24
C GLY A 172 -16.98 5.43 -8.13
N PRO A 173 -16.67 6.21 -7.07
CA PRO A 173 -17.17 7.57 -6.90
C PRO A 173 -16.87 8.47 -8.09
N ALA A 174 -17.80 9.36 -8.43
CA ALA A 174 -17.69 10.29 -9.56
C ALA A 174 -16.45 11.21 -9.46
N GLU A 175 -16.04 11.56 -8.24
CA GLU A 175 -14.85 12.40 -7.99
C GLU A 175 -13.54 11.83 -8.57
N TYR A 176 -13.44 10.52 -8.77
CA TYR A 176 -12.24 9.86 -9.29
C TYR A 176 -12.25 9.65 -10.80
N GLU A 177 -13.38 9.80 -11.49
CA GLU A 177 -13.53 9.50 -12.92
C GLU A 177 -12.45 10.18 -13.78
N HIS A 178 -12.20 11.45 -13.52
CA HIS A 178 -11.27 12.28 -14.28
C HIS A 178 -9.98 12.60 -13.53
N SER A 179 -9.69 11.88 -12.44
CA SER A 179 -8.45 12.10 -11.70
C SER A 179 -7.24 11.64 -12.53
N GLY A 180 -6.09 12.30 -12.34
CA GLY A 180 -4.86 11.87 -13.00
C GLY A 180 -4.41 10.48 -12.58
N PHE A 181 -4.72 10.06 -11.34
CA PHE A 181 -4.46 8.71 -10.88
C PHE A 181 -5.31 7.68 -11.64
N SER A 182 -6.60 7.94 -11.83
CA SER A 182 -7.46 7.09 -12.68
C SER A 182 -6.97 7.05 -14.12
N ALA A 183 -6.54 8.19 -14.67
CA ALA A 183 -5.93 8.24 -15.99
C ALA A 183 -4.61 7.45 -16.08
N ALA A 184 -3.88 7.26 -14.98
CA ALA A 184 -2.68 6.45 -14.94
C ALA A 184 -2.96 4.94 -14.79
N THR A 185 -3.99 4.57 -14.00
CA THR A 185 -4.19 3.19 -13.54
C THR A 185 -5.38 2.50 -14.18
N LEU A 186 -6.39 3.25 -14.66
CA LEU A 186 -7.62 2.69 -15.24
C LEU A 186 -7.72 2.87 -16.74
N ARG A 187 -6.60 3.17 -17.44
CA ARG A 187 -6.57 3.23 -18.91
C ARG A 187 -7.14 1.94 -19.51
N GLY A 188 -8.01 2.09 -20.50
CA GLY A 188 -8.68 0.97 -21.17
C GLY A 188 -9.98 0.52 -20.49
N ALA A 189 -10.26 0.94 -19.26
CA ALA A 189 -11.54 0.70 -18.61
C ALA A 189 -12.56 1.80 -18.96
N ARG A 190 -13.82 1.40 -19.14
CA ARG A 190 -14.94 2.33 -19.13
C ARG A 190 -15.29 2.63 -17.68
N TYR A 191 -15.16 3.90 -17.26
CA TYR A 191 -15.53 4.31 -15.92
C TYR A 191 -17.06 4.40 -15.79
N VAL A 192 -17.58 3.88 -14.68
CA VAL A 192 -19.00 3.97 -14.29
C VAL A 192 -19.05 4.67 -12.94
N ALA A 193 -19.44 5.94 -12.96
CA ALA A 193 -19.55 6.74 -11.76
C ALA A 193 -20.77 6.31 -10.94
N ALA A 194 -20.53 5.99 -9.67
CA ALA A 194 -21.56 5.62 -8.69
C ALA A 194 -21.08 6.02 -7.29
N ASP A 195 -21.74 7.02 -6.69
CA ASP A 195 -21.31 7.58 -5.41
C ASP A 195 -21.78 6.71 -4.23
N ASP A 196 -22.96 6.14 -4.31
CA ASP A 196 -23.46 5.24 -3.28
C ASP A 196 -22.94 3.81 -3.45
N LEU A 197 -22.70 3.14 -2.33
CA LEU A 197 -22.17 1.78 -2.32
C LEU A 197 -23.13 0.80 -3.02
N GLU A 198 -24.43 0.91 -2.75
CA GLU A 198 -25.48 0.10 -3.34
C GLU A 198 -25.54 0.28 -4.87
N ASP A 199 -25.38 1.50 -5.37
CA ASP A 199 -25.37 1.81 -6.80
C ASP A 199 -24.15 1.22 -7.51
N ARG A 200 -22.99 1.09 -6.83
CA ARG A 200 -21.81 0.41 -7.40
C ARG A 200 -22.09 -1.08 -7.64
N PHE A 201 -22.77 -1.76 -6.71
CA PHE A 201 -23.12 -3.16 -6.90
C PHE A 201 -24.27 -3.35 -7.90
N ALA A 202 -25.20 -2.40 -7.97
CA ALA A 202 -26.23 -2.39 -9.02
C ALA A 202 -25.57 -2.23 -10.42
N ALA A 203 -24.61 -1.33 -10.57
CA ALA A 203 -23.84 -1.15 -11.81
C ALA A 203 -23.05 -2.43 -12.18
N LEU A 204 -22.44 -3.11 -11.20
CA LEU A 204 -21.76 -4.40 -11.43
C LEU A 204 -22.74 -5.45 -11.97
N ALA A 205 -23.92 -5.55 -11.36
CA ALA A 205 -24.96 -6.48 -11.82
C ALA A 205 -25.47 -6.14 -13.23
N ASP A 206 -25.56 -4.85 -13.58
CA ASP A 206 -25.97 -4.37 -14.88
C ASP A 206 -24.94 -4.71 -15.97
N ILE A 207 -23.65 -4.45 -15.71
CA ILE A 207 -22.56 -4.82 -16.62
C ILE A 207 -22.60 -6.32 -16.93
N ARG A 208 -22.75 -7.17 -15.91
CA ARG A 208 -22.82 -8.63 -16.08
C ARG A 208 -24.03 -9.14 -16.86
N ARG A 209 -25.09 -8.33 -16.95
CA ARG A 209 -26.26 -8.68 -17.78
C ARG A 209 -26.10 -8.31 -19.25
N HIS A 210 -25.31 -7.29 -19.55
CA HIS A 210 -25.24 -6.70 -20.88
C HIS A 210 -23.93 -6.98 -21.60
N ALA A 211 -22.80 -7.09 -20.90
CA ALA A 211 -21.52 -7.47 -21.47
C ALA A 211 -21.49 -8.97 -21.77
N LYS A 212 -20.85 -9.36 -22.87
CA LYS A 212 -20.63 -10.76 -23.20
C LYS A 212 -19.56 -11.38 -22.30
N ARG A 213 -18.49 -10.67 -22.04
CA ARG A 213 -17.39 -11.02 -21.15
C ARG A 213 -16.84 -9.74 -20.53
N SER A 214 -16.57 -9.75 -19.23
CA SER A 214 -16.11 -8.53 -18.56
C SER A 214 -15.04 -8.75 -17.51
N LEU A 215 -14.13 -7.77 -17.43
CA LEU A 215 -13.22 -7.55 -16.30
C LEU A 215 -13.66 -6.26 -15.60
N VAL A 216 -14.01 -6.33 -14.31
CA VAL A 216 -14.58 -5.20 -13.57
C VAL A 216 -13.78 -4.97 -12.29
N GLN A 217 -13.42 -3.72 -12.02
CA GLN A 217 -12.95 -3.26 -10.72
C GLN A 217 -14.04 -2.42 -10.07
N VAL A 218 -14.44 -2.76 -8.85
CA VAL A 218 -15.33 -1.96 -8.00
C VAL A 218 -14.49 -1.40 -6.86
N TYR A 219 -14.44 -0.07 -6.72
CA TYR A 219 -13.64 0.61 -5.69
C TYR A 219 -14.51 1.16 -4.56
N VAL A 220 -14.15 0.83 -3.31
CA VAL A 220 -14.87 1.18 -2.08
C VAL A 220 -13.91 1.92 -1.14
N PRO A 221 -13.79 3.27 -1.24
CA PRO A 221 -12.82 4.06 -0.48
C PRO A 221 -13.27 4.45 0.94
N GLU A 222 -14.52 4.17 1.31
CA GLU A 222 -15.14 4.73 2.51
C GLU A 222 -14.50 4.24 3.80
N LEU A 223 -14.05 2.97 3.82
CA LEU A 223 -13.51 2.35 5.02
C LEU A 223 -12.18 2.99 5.43
N ASP A 224 -11.29 3.20 4.45
CA ASP A 224 -10.01 3.89 4.63
C ASP A 224 -10.21 5.35 5.06
N LYS A 225 -11.09 6.09 4.36
CA LYS A 225 -11.42 7.48 4.72
C LYS A 225 -11.90 7.63 6.17
N ILE A 226 -12.68 6.67 6.66
CA ILE A 226 -13.13 6.64 8.07
C ILE A 226 -11.97 6.29 8.98
N GLY A 227 -11.17 5.28 8.62
CA GLY A 227 -10.00 4.85 9.37
C GLY A 227 -9.02 5.99 9.61
N HIS A 228 -8.61 6.70 8.59
CA HIS A 228 -7.73 7.89 8.73
C HIS A 228 -8.29 8.95 9.67
N ARG A 229 -9.60 9.18 9.65
CA ARG A 229 -10.22 10.25 10.44
C ARG A 229 -10.55 9.87 11.87
N ARG A 230 -10.86 8.60 12.14
CA ARG A 230 -11.45 8.10 13.38
C ARG A 230 -10.79 6.88 13.98
N GLY A 231 -9.88 6.27 13.24
CA GLY A 231 -9.30 4.98 13.55
C GLY A 231 -10.14 3.81 13.07
N TRP A 232 -9.49 2.69 12.78
CA TRP A 232 -10.16 1.43 12.41
C TRP A 232 -10.87 0.77 13.61
N GLU A 233 -10.49 1.13 14.84
CA GLU A 233 -11.15 0.67 16.05
C GLU A 233 -12.47 1.39 16.34
N SER A 234 -12.76 2.48 15.63
CA SER A 234 -13.95 3.30 15.87
C SER A 234 -15.26 2.59 15.55
N PRO A 235 -16.37 2.96 16.23
CA PRO A 235 -17.70 2.45 15.89
C PRO A 235 -18.09 2.78 14.44
N ARG A 236 -17.69 3.93 13.91
CA ARG A 236 -17.98 4.33 12.53
C ARG A 236 -17.34 3.45 11.48
N TRP A 237 -16.13 2.98 11.74
CA TRP A 237 -15.45 2.02 10.87
C TRP A 237 -16.20 0.67 10.88
N SER A 238 -16.60 0.20 12.07
CA SER A 238 -17.39 -1.04 12.22
C SER A 238 -18.77 -0.96 11.54
N GLU A 239 -19.46 0.18 11.66
CA GLU A 239 -20.73 0.44 10.96
C GLU A 239 -20.57 0.40 9.43
N MET A 240 -19.46 0.96 8.91
CA MET A 240 -19.17 0.91 7.48
C MET A 240 -18.83 -0.51 7.01
N LEU A 241 -18.07 -1.27 7.79
CA LEU A 241 -17.78 -2.66 7.50
C LEU A 241 -19.09 -3.51 7.45
N GLU A 242 -20.01 -3.28 8.40
CA GLU A 242 -21.31 -3.96 8.41
C GLU A 242 -22.16 -3.59 7.17
N ARG A 243 -22.12 -2.33 6.72
CA ARG A 243 -22.77 -1.90 5.48
C ARG A 243 -22.18 -2.61 4.26
N ILE A 244 -20.84 -2.72 4.18
CA ILE A 244 -20.17 -3.48 3.11
C ILE A 244 -20.58 -4.94 3.13
N ASP A 245 -20.61 -5.57 4.31
CA ASP A 245 -21.06 -6.95 4.50
C ASP A 245 -22.50 -7.17 4.00
N ALA A 246 -23.40 -6.27 4.36
CA ALA A 246 -24.81 -6.34 3.95
C ALA A 246 -24.99 -6.18 2.43
N VAL A 247 -24.32 -5.18 1.83
CA VAL A 247 -24.45 -4.91 0.38
C VAL A 247 -23.85 -6.06 -0.44
N THR A 248 -22.75 -6.66 0.01
CA THR A 248 -22.16 -7.83 -0.66
C THR A 248 -23.06 -9.06 -0.56
N ALA A 249 -23.76 -9.26 0.56
CA ALA A 249 -24.74 -10.33 0.73
C ALA A 249 -25.93 -10.17 -0.23
N ASP A 250 -26.45 -8.94 -0.36
CA ASP A 250 -27.60 -8.64 -1.23
C ASP A 250 -27.25 -8.70 -2.73
N ALA A 251 -26.00 -8.41 -3.09
CA ALA A 251 -25.53 -8.36 -4.47
C ALA A 251 -25.52 -9.74 -5.18
N ARG A 252 -25.71 -10.84 -4.46
CA ARG A 252 -25.70 -12.21 -5.00
C ARG A 252 -24.51 -12.45 -5.92
N LEU A 253 -23.31 -12.27 -5.38
CA LEU A 253 -22.04 -12.31 -6.13
C LEU A 253 -21.72 -13.71 -6.66
N GLU A 254 -22.27 -14.76 -6.05
CA GLU A 254 -22.14 -16.14 -6.50
C GLU A 254 -23.19 -16.46 -7.58
N ARG A 255 -22.73 -16.70 -8.81
CA ARG A 255 -23.58 -17.11 -9.94
C ARG A 255 -22.75 -17.82 -11.00
N HIS A 256 -23.37 -18.81 -11.67
CA HIS A 256 -22.73 -19.54 -12.76
C HIS A 256 -22.16 -18.60 -13.84
N GLY A 257 -20.89 -18.81 -14.23
CA GLY A 257 -20.16 -17.97 -15.19
C GLY A 257 -19.62 -16.67 -14.61
N TRP A 258 -19.83 -16.41 -13.32
CA TRP A 258 -19.28 -15.25 -12.60
C TRP A 258 -18.22 -15.69 -11.60
N SER A 259 -17.17 -14.90 -11.48
CA SER A 259 -16.20 -15.01 -10.40
C SER A 259 -16.00 -13.63 -9.79
N THR A 260 -16.11 -13.55 -8.49
CA THR A 260 -15.93 -12.30 -7.75
C THR A 260 -14.89 -12.52 -6.65
N VAL A 261 -13.98 -11.58 -6.55
CA VAL A 261 -13.02 -11.49 -5.46
C VAL A 261 -13.26 -10.18 -4.70
N LEU A 262 -13.29 -10.24 -3.37
CA LEU A 262 -13.17 -9.05 -2.54
C LEU A 262 -11.82 -9.08 -1.83
N THR A 263 -11.10 -7.97 -1.87
CA THR A 263 -9.80 -7.78 -1.21
C THR A 263 -9.65 -6.34 -0.72
N GLY A 264 -8.65 -6.08 0.11
CA GLY A 264 -8.14 -4.74 0.38
C GLY A 264 -6.91 -4.43 -0.47
N ASP A 265 -6.45 -3.22 -0.41
CA ASP A 265 -5.17 -2.77 -0.96
C ASP A 265 -4.06 -2.71 0.10
N HIS A 266 -4.44 -2.46 1.33
CA HIS A 266 -3.66 -2.53 2.56
C HIS A 266 -4.62 -2.65 3.76
N GLY A 267 -4.06 -2.91 4.93
CA GLY A 267 -4.76 -2.75 6.19
C GLY A 267 -4.35 -1.47 6.91
N MET A 268 -4.65 -1.35 8.21
CA MET A 268 -4.48 -0.10 8.93
C MET A 268 -4.16 -0.35 10.41
N LEU A 269 -3.40 0.57 10.99
CA LEU A 269 -3.10 0.66 12.43
C LEU A 269 -3.51 2.04 12.94
N ASP A 270 -4.08 2.11 14.13
CA ASP A 270 -4.32 3.37 14.82
C ASP A 270 -3.05 3.78 15.57
N ILE A 271 -2.58 5.00 15.33
CA ILE A 271 -1.35 5.54 15.91
C ILE A 271 -1.68 6.74 16.78
N ASP A 272 -1.29 6.66 18.05
CA ASP A 272 -1.48 7.76 18.99
C ASP A 272 -0.51 8.91 18.71
N GLU A 273 -0.92 10.14 18.98
CA GLU A 273 -0.04 11.32 18.81
C GLU A 273 1.22 11.25 19.68
N ALA A 274 1.15 10.56 20.81
CA ALA A 274 2.29 10.35 21.71
C ALA A 274 3.40 9.48 21.07
N ASP A 275 3.05 8.67 20.07
CA ASP A 275 3.96 7.76 19.37
C ASP A 275 4.45 8.35 18.02
N HIS A 276 4.23 9.64 17.80
CA HIS A 276 4.77 10.34 16.65
C HIS A 276 6.26 10.64 16.83
N VAL A 277 7.08 10.10 15.96
CA VAL A 277 8.51 10.41 15.88
C VAL A 277 8.74 11.61 14.96
N LEU A 278 9.39 12.65 15.48
CA LEU A 278 9.67 13.88 14.73
C LEU A 278 11.11 13.89 14.25
N LEU A 279 11.33 13.81 12.95
CA LEU A 279 12.68 13.86 12.35
C LEU A 279 13.42 15.18 12.64
N ALA A 280 12.70 16.24 13.00
CA ALA A 280 13.32 17.51 13.43
C ALA A 280 14.16 17.34 14.72
N GLU A 281 13.91 16.30 15.51
CA GLU A 281 14.64 15.98 16.74
C GLU A 281 15.84 15.06 16.50
N TRP A 282 15.97 14.48 15.31
CA TRP A 282 17.13 13.69 14.93
C TRP A 282 18.36 14.59 14.68
N SER A 283 19.53 14.21 15.23
CA SER A 283 20.78 14.97 15.08
C SER A 283 21.20 15.16 13.61
N GLY A 284 20.82 14.23 12.72
CA GLY A 284 21.06 14.29 11.28
C GLY A 284 20.02 15.07 10.48
N ALA A 285 19.02 15.71 11.12
CA ALA A 285 17.89 16.37 10.45
C ALA A 285 18.32 17.46 9.43
N GLU A 286 19.45 18.14 9.68
CA GLU A 286 19.98 19.16 8.78
C GLU A 286 20.50 18.60 7.44
N SER A 287 20.79 17.29 7.36
CA SER A 287 21.20 16.63 6.11
C SER A 287 20.01 16.35 5.19
N ILE A 288 18.77 16.42 5.69
CA ILE A 288 17.59 16.11 4.89
C ILE A 288 17.29 17.27 3.93
N LEU A 289 17.33 16.98 2.64
CA LEU A 289 16.89 17.89 1.57
C LEU A 289 15.37 17.84 1.41
N ALA A 290 14.79 16.62 1.35
CA ALA A 290 13.37 16.39 1.22
C ALA A 290 12.93 15.11 1.93
N THR A 291 11.65 15.06 2.31
CA THR A 291 10.98 13.88 2.89
C THR A 291 9.83 13.49 1.98
N ALA A 292 9.74 12.22 1.63
CA ALA A 292 8.71 11.61 0.80
C ALA A 292 8.24 10.29 1.43
N GLY A 293 7.40 9.54 0.72
CA GLY A 293 6.77 8.32 1.23
C GLY A 293 5.51 8.63 2.04
N GLU A 294 5.27 7.85 3.04
CA GLU A 294 4.18 7.92 4.02
C GLU A 294 4.72 7.77 5.45
N PRO A 295 3.94 8.11 6.49
CA PRO A 295 4.44 8.13 7.87
C PRO A 295 5.01 6.80 8.41
N ARG A 296 4.64 5.69 7.80
CA ARG A 296 5.14 4.36 8.19
C ARG A 296 6.14 3.75 7.20
N CYS A 297 6.43 4.46 6.10
CA CYS A 297 7.51 4.16 5.14
C CYS A 297 8.10 5.46 4.61
N VAL A 298 8.85 6.14 5.45
CA VAL A 298 9.43 7.45 5.12
C VAL A 298 10.67 7.28 4.26
N GLN A 299 10.75 8.08 3.21
CA GLN A 299 11.89 8.15 2.30
C GLN A 299 12.57 9.50 2.43
N LEU A 300 13.84 9.50 2.79
CA LEU A 300 14.66 10.69 2.94
C LEU A 300 15.52 10.90 1.70
N VAL A 301 15.46 12.08 1.16
CA VAL A 301 16.43 12.59 0.18
C VAL A 301 17.43 13.45 0.94
N LEU A 302 18.69 13.12 0.82
CA LEU A 302 19.76 13.75 1.58
C LEU A 302 20.57 14.72 0.71
N LYS A 303 21.29 15.64 1.33
CA LYS A 303 22.23 16.51 0.65
C LYS A 303 23.38 15.71 0.04
N ASP A 304 23.95 16.17 -1.08
CA ASP A 304 24.92 15.43 -1.89
C ASP A 304 26.20 14.99 -1.16
N ASP A 305 26.59 15.70 -0.10
CA ASP A 305 27.79 15.43 0.70
C ASP A 305 27.54 14.45 1.86
N THR A 306 26.32 13.90 1.97
CA THR A 306 25.94 13.00 3.08
C THR A 306 26.34 11.56 2.79
N ASP A 307 27.00 10.91 3.73
CA ASP A 307 27.26 9.46 3.72
C ASP A 307 25.95 8.70 4.03
N HIS A 308 25.31 8.14 3.02
CA HIS A 308 23.99 7.48 3.15
C HIS A 308 24.01 6.27 4.09
N PRO A 309 24.99 5.36 4.05
CA PRO A 309 25.13 4.28 5.03
C PRO A 309 25.27 4.77 6.46
N ALA A 310 26.10 5.80 6.69
CA ALA A 310 26.27 6.38 8.02
C ALA A 310 24.99 7.06 8.50
N ALA A 311 24.31 7.82 7.64
CA ALA A 311 23.04 8.47 7.95
C ALA A 311 21.94 7.44 8.29
N ALA A 312 21.84 6.33 7.53
CA ALA A 312 20.90 5.27 7.80
C ALA A 312 21.16 4.60 9.17
N LEU A 313 22.43 4.36 9.50
CA LEU A 313 22.81 3.79 10.80
C LEU A 313 22.51 4.74 11.97
N ASP A 314 22.78 6.01 11.79
CA ASP A 314 22.53 7.04 12.81
C ASP A 314 21.01 7.23 13.03
N LEU A 315 20.23 7.28 11.94
CA LEU A 315 18.78 7.32 12.02
C LEU A 315 18.22 6.09 12.71
N GLN A 316 18.76 4.87 12.46
CA GLN A 316 18.32 3.66 13.17
C GLN A 316 18.50 3.79 14.69
N ARG A 317 19.64 4.29 15.14
CA ARG A 317 19.87 4.49 16.58
C ARG A 317 18.88 5.47 17.19
N HIS A 318 18.63 6.58 16.49
CA HIS A 318 17.64 7.55 16.93
C HIS A 318 16.24 6.91 17.04
N LEU A 319 15.80 6.15 16.02
CA LEU A 319 14.50 5.48 16.03
C LEU A 319 14.40 4.39 17.11
N ASP A 320 15.46 3.63 17.34
CA ASP A 320 15.51 2.63 18.42
C ASP A 320 15.41 3.29 19.80
N ASP A 321 15.99 4.48 19.97
CA ASP A 321 15.95 5.23 21.23
C ASP A 321 14.55 5.85 21.51
N VAL A 322 13.87 6.36 20.47
CA VAL A 322 12.62 7.13 20.66
C VAL A 322 11.35 6.29 20.47
N ALA A 323 11.38 5.29 19.58
CA ALA A 323 10.23 4.44 19.26
C ALA A 323 10.41 2.98 19.76
N GLY A 324 11.60 2.63 20.23
CA GLY A 324 11.91 1.27 20.66
C GLY A 324 12.53 0.41 19.55
N ALA A 325 13.46 -0.44 19.95
CA ALA A 325 14.18 -1.32 19.04
C ALA A 325 13.22 -2.29 18.34
N GLY A 326 13.29 -2.33 17.00
CA GLY A 326 12.47 -3.20 16.16
C GLY A 326 11.17 -2.57 15.68
N GLU A 327 10.79 -1.36 16.11
CA GLU A 327 9.64 -0.64 15.57
C GLU A 327 9.90 -0.21 14.13
N PHE A 328 11.11 0.25 13.84
CA PHE A 328 11.53 0.60 12.49
C PHE A 328 12.81 -0.13 12.07
N VAL A 329 12.96 -0.28 10.77
CA VAL A 329 14.24 -0.61 10.14
C VAL A 329 14.60 0.46 9.13
N THR A 330 15.87 0.90 9.16
CA THR A 330 16.38 1.85 8.17
C THR A 330 17.25 1.15 7.14
N CYS A 331 17.24 1.65 5.92
CA CYS A 331 18.08 1.12 4.84
C CYS A 331 18.43 2.22 3.84
N THR A 332 19.53 2.03 3.14
CA THR A 332 19.87 2.83 1.96
C THR A 332 19.00 2.44 0.77
N ARG A 333 18.95 3.30 -0.25
CA ARG A 333 18.30 2.99 -1.55
C ARG A 333 18.80 1.69 -2.15
N ALA A 334 20.10 1.44 -2.08
CA ALA A 334 20.70 0.21 -2.63
C ALA A 334 20.18 -1.02 -1.90
N GLU A 335 20.24 -1.04 -0.57
CA GLU A 335 19.73 -2.13 0.26
C GLU A 335 18.23 -2.37 0.01
N LEU A 336 17.42 -1.30 -0.11
CA LEU A 336 16.00 -1.41 -0.40
C LEU A 336 15.73 -2.01 -1.79
N CYS A 337 16.48 -1.59 -2.80
CA CYS A 337 16.38 -2.14 -4.16
C CYS A 337 16.71 -3.64 -4.19
N ASP A 338 17.69 -4.08 -3.43
CA ASP A 338 18.17 -5.45 -3.41
C ASP A 338 17.33 -6.37 -2.49
N SER A 339 16.50 -5.79 -1.62
CA SER A 339 15.69 -6.54 -0.64
C SER A 339 14.58 -7.39 -1.24
N GLY A 340 14.08 -7.05 -2.43
CA GLY A 340 12.90 -7.68 -3.03
C GLY A 340 11.56 -7.27 -2.41
N LEU A 341 11.53 -6.38 -1.41
CA LEU A 341 10.29 -5.94 -0.74
C LEU A 341 9.33 -5.19 -1.66
N LEU A 342 9.88 -4.42 -2.62
CA LEU A 342 9.09 -3.70 -3.63
C LEU A 342 8.74 -4.57 -4.84
N GLY A 343 9.32 -5.77 -4.96
CA GLY A 343 9.09 -6.66 -6.08
C GLY A 343 10.36 -7.40 -6.54
N PRO A 344 10.21 -8.37 -7.46
CA PRO A 344 11.28 -9.29 -7.84
C PRO A 344 12.37 -8.65 -8.72
N SER A 345 12.08 -7.53 -9.36
CA SER A 345 13.02 -6.83 -10.25
C SER A 345 12.79 -5.32 -10.17
N MET A 346 13.88 -4.56 -10.07
CA MET A 346 13.85 -3.10 -9.91
C MET A 346 14.04 -2.40 -11.26
N ASP A 347 13.01 -1.68 -11.70
CA ASP A 347 13.08 -0.79 -12.86
C ASP A 347 13.89 0.47 -12.55
N ALA A 348 14.57 1.03 -13.56
CA ALA A 348 15.37 2.23 -13.41
C ALA A 348 14.53 3.45 -12.97
N MET A 349 13.31 3.57 -13.47
CA MET A 349 12.38 4.64 -13.10
C MET A 349 11.95 4.51 -11.63
N ALA A 350 11.61 3.29 -11.17
CA ALA A 350 11.28 3.04 -9.78
C ALA A 350 12.47 3.41 -8.86
N ARG A 351 13.67 2.94 -9.22
CA ARG A 351 14.90 3.26 -8.49
C ARG A 351 15.16 4.76 -8.39
N HIS A 352 14.93 5.51 -9.46
CA HIS A 352 15.16 6.96 -9.52
C HIS A 352 14.24 7.73 -8.56
N ARG A 353 13.02 7.22 -8.34
CA ARG A 353 12.01 7.83 -7.46
C ARG A 353 12.22 7.54 -5.98
N LEU A 354 13.01 6.51 -5.62
CA LEU A 354 13.28 6.19 -4.22
C LEU A 354 14.18 7.23 -3.56
N GLY A 355 13.94 7.47 -2.26
CA GLY A 355 14.82 8.27 -1.41
C GLY A 355 16.21 7.66 -1.25
N ASP A 356 17.14 8.39 -0.67
CA ASP A 356 18.52 7.93 -0.43
C ASP A 356 18.61 6.99 0.77
N VAL A 357 17.76 7.25 1.77
CA VAL A 357 17.53 6.42 2.97
C VAL A 357 16.04 6.23 3.17
N ALA A 358 15.62 5.04 3.52
CA ALA A 358 14.26 4.74 3.93
C ALA A 358 14.21 4.30 5.40
N ALA A 359 13.14 4.69 6.11
CA ALA A 359 12.76 4.16 7.41
C ALA A 359 11.40 3.46 7.26
N ILE A 360 11.35 2.16 7.54
CA ILE A 360 10.21 1.28 7.30
C ILE A 360 9.71 0.77 8.64
N ALA A 361 8.43 1.01 8.95
CA ALA A 361 7.81 0.47 10.15
C ALA A 361 7.62 -1.05 10.04
N LEU A 362 8.07 -1.77 11.05
CA LEU A 362 7.88 -3.21 11.26
C LEU A 362 6.98 -3.49 12.46
N GLY A 363 7.01 -2.61 13.45
CA GLY A 363 6.15 -2.61 14.62
C GLY A 363 4.75 -2.08 14.34
N ASP A 364 3.98 -1.79 15.38
CA ASP A 364 2.55 -1.52 15.27
C ASP A 364 2.08 -0.23 15.96
N HIS A 365 2.98 0.59 16.50
CA HIS A 365 2.57 1.71 17.34
C HIS A 365 3.14 3.09 16.94
N ALA A 366 4.12 3.21 16.03
CA ALA A 366 4.73 4.52 15.76
C ALA A 366 4.65 4.96 14.28
N ALA A 367 4.68 6.26 14.07
CA ALA A 367 4.71 6.90 12.76
C ALA A 367 5.72 8.06 12.74
N ILE A 368 6.39 8.25 11.61
CA ILE A 368 7.44 9.25 11.45
C ILE A 368 6.92 10.45 10.66
N TYR A 369 7.20 11.64 11.15
CA TYR A 369 6.89 12.90 10.51
C TYR A 369 8.12 13.82 10.45
N ARG A 370 8.15 14.75 9.52
CA ARG A 370 9.23 15.73 9.42
C ARG A 370 9.30 16.64 10.64
N GLY A 371 8.17 16.95 11.26
CA GLY A 371 8.04 17.92 12.34
C GLY A 371 7.89 19.35 11.86
N LEU A 372 7.37 19.54 10.64
CA LEU A 372 7.10 20.84 10.04
C LEU A 372 5.60 21.18 10.10
N PRO A 373 5.21 22.47 10.01
CA PRO A 373 3.81 22.87 9.96
C PRO A 373 3.01 22.20 8.83
N ALA A 374 3.66 21.83 7.72
CA ALA A 374 3.04 21.13 6.60
C ALA A 374 2.55 19.71 6.98
N ASP A 375 3.10 19.09 8.01
CA ASP A 375 2.72 17.74 8.46
C ASP A 375 1.47 17.74 9.36
N GLU A 376 0.99 18.90 9.79
CA GLU A 376 -0.06 19.00 10.80
C GLU A 376 -1.36 18.27 10.41
N ALA A 377 -1.74 18.32 9.14
CA ALA A 377 -2.92 17.61 8.65
C ALA A 377 -2.76 16.08 8.68
N SER A 378 -1.58 15.59 8.30
CA SER A 378 -1.22 14.17 8.30
C SER A 378 -1.08 13.63 9.74
N ARG A 379 -0.52 14.41 10.65
CA ARG A 379 -0.38 14.07 12.08
C ARG A 379 -1.72 13.96 12.82
N ARG A 380 -2.79 14.57 12.31
CA ARG A 380 -4.16 14.43 12.86
C ARG A 380 -4.89 13.18 12.40
N MET A 381 -4.33 12.42 11.46
CA MET A 381 -4.89 11.15 11.04
C MET A 381 -4.60 10.08 12.09
N VAL A 382 -5.65 9.39 12.54
CA VAL A 382 -5.56 8.33 13.55
C VAL A 382 -5.05 7.04 12.90
N GLY A 383 -5.76 6.55 11.89
CA GLY A 383 -5.35 5.38 11.14
C GLY A 383 -4.18 5.68 10.21
N GLN A 384 -3.16 4.83 10.22
CA GLN A 384 -1.95 4.95 9.41
C GLN A 384 -1.61 3.61 8.77
N HIS A 385 -0.91 3.67 7.64
CA HIS A 385 -0.42 2.52 6.89
C HIS A 385 0.84 2.92 6.08
N GLY A 386 1.47 1.99 5.39
CA GLY A 386 2.66 2.22 4.56
C GLY A 386 3.81 1.29 4.91
N GLY A 387 3.84 0.75 6.15
CA GLY A 387 4.90 -0.10 6.67
C GLY A 387 4.84 -1.55 6.19
N PHE A 388 5.65 -2.38 6.82
CA PHE A 388 5.73 -3.81 6.49
C PHE A 388 5.19 -4.70 7.61
N ASN A 389 4.39 -4.14 8.51
CA ASN A 389 3.68 -4.90 9.53
C ASN A 389 2.59 -5.77 8.88
N ARG A 390 2.31 -6.93 9.48
CA ARG A 390 1.27 -7.84 8.95
C ARG A 390 -0.13 -7.22 8.92
N TRP A 391 -0.45 -6.31 9.86
CA TRP A 391 -1.71 -5.60 9.89
C TRP A 391 -1.92 -4.71 8.66
N GLU A 392 -0.81 -4.17 8.12
CA GLU A 392 -0.83 -3.29 6.96
C GLU A 392 -0.74 -4.08 5.65
N ARG A 393 0.10 -5.14 5.59
CA ARG A 393 0.39 -5.84 4.33
C ARG A 393 -0.53 -7.03 4.02
N GLU A 394 -1.13 -7.68 5.04
CA GLU A 394 -1.98 -8.84 4.82
C GLU A 394 -3.43 -8.41 4.59
N VAL A 395 -3.95 -8.67 3.38
CA VAL A 395 -5.30 -8.32 2.96
C VAL A 395 -6.12 -9.57 2.64
N PRO A 396 -7.46 -9.57 2.83
CA PRO A 396 -8.28 -10.75 2.60
C PRO A 396 -8.34 -11.11 1.12
N LEU A 397 -8.59 -12.38 0.83
CA LEU A 397 -9.00 -12.89 -0.48
C LEU A 397 -10.32 -13.64 -0.30
N ILE A 398 -11.43 -12.94 -0.41
CA ILE A 398 -12.77 -13.50 -0.29
C ILE A 398 -13.32 -13.78 -1.68
N ARG A 399 -13.86 -14.98 -1.93
CA ARG A 399 -14.25 -15.44 -3.27
C ARG A 399 -15.69 -15.91 -3.32
N TRP A 400 -16.35 -15.65 -4.46
CA TRP A 400 -17.66 -16.15 -4.85
C TRP A 400 -17.68 -16.69 -6.28
#